data_8c68af47efd9fab8465309205e35fdb1
#
_entry.id   8c68af47efd9fab8465309205e35fdb1
#
_cell.length_a   1.000
_cell.length_b   1.000
_cell.length_c   1.000
_cell.angle_alpha   90.00
_cell.angle_beta   90.00
_cell.angle_gamma   90.00
#
_symmetry.space_group_name_H-M   'P 1'
#
loop_
_entity.id
_entity.type
_entity.pdbx_description
1 polymer ?
#
loop_
_entity_poly.entity_id
_entity_poly.type
_entity_poly.pdbx_seq_one_letter_code
_entity_poly.pdbx_strand_id
1 'polypeptide(L)'
;MLRFDNRLVRELPGDTDTRNHPRQVTGALWSPVAPTPVAKPQLIACSQEMAGLLGLEEQDLSSPEWLAALSGNGVLPGMQTYATCYGGHQFGSWARQLGDGRAIFLGEAIAPSGQRFELQLKGAGPTPYSRRADGRAVLRSSIREFLCSEAMHHLGVPTTRALTLVSTGE
;
A
#
# COMPACT_ATOMS: atom_id res chain seq x y z
N MET A 1 -16.12 -9.97 -7.04
CA MET A 1 -15.53 -8.62 -6.85
C MET A 1 -15.15 -8.47 -5.38
N LEU A 2 -13.93 -8.04 -5.06
CA LEU A 2 -13.46 -7.86 -3.69
C LEU A 2 -14.26 -6.74 -3.02
N ARG A 3 -14.70 -6.97 -1.78
CA ARG A 3 -15.48 -6.00 -1.01
C ARG A 3 -14.56 -5.20 -0.09
N PHE A 4 -14.68 -3.87 -0.10
CA PHE A 4 -13.97 -2.97 0.80
C PHE A 4 -14.89 -2.48 1.93
N ASP A 5 -14.37 -2.39 3.15
CA ASP A 5 -15.09 -1.89 4.33
C ASP A 5 -14.44 -0.62 4.93
N ASN A 6 -13.14 -0.44 4.74
CA ASN A 6 -12.36 0.76 5.11
C ASN A 6 -12.61 1.19 6.58
N ARG A 7 -12.59 0.24 7.49
CA ARG A 7 -12.90 0.46 8.90
C ARG A 7 -11.98 1.49 9.56
N LEU A 8 -10.67 1.44 9.25
CA LEU A 8 -9.70 2.39 9.78
C LEU A 8 -10.10 3.83 9.46
N VAL A 9 -10.41 4.11 8.20
CA VAL A 9 -10.77 5.46 7.75
C VAL A 9 -12.11 5.93 8.31
N ARG A 10 -13.05 5.00 8.50
CA ARG A 10 -14.38 5.30 9.02
C ARG A 10 -14.39 5.55 10.54
N GLU A 11 -13.54 4.84 11.30
CA GLU A 11 -13.60 4.83 12.76
C GLU A 11 -12.52 5.69 13.43
N LEU A 12 -11.42 5.97 12.74
CA LEU A 12 -10.30 6.71 13.31
C LEU A 12 -10.21 8.15 12.75
N PRO A 13 -9.69 9.10 13.55
CA PRO A 13 -9.57 10.48 13.10
C PRO A 13 -8.62 10.61 11.92
N GLY A 14 -9.11 11.20 10.84
CA GLY A 14 -8.37 11.53 9.64
C GLY A 14 -7.94 13.00 9.59
N ASP A 15 -6.87 13.25 8.84
CA ASP A 15 -6.40 14.60 8.57
C ASP A 15 -7.39 15.32 7.63
N THR A 16 -7.77 16.53 7.97
CA THR A 16 -8.66 17.36 7.19
C THR A 16 -7.96 18.12 6.05
N ASP A 17 -6.64 18.20 6.09
CA ASP A 17 -5.85 18.81 5.01
C ASP A 17 -5.59 17.77 3.91
N THR A 18 -6.23 17.95 2.77
CA THR A 18 -6.13 17.05 1.61
C THR A 18 -4.95 17.34 0.69
N ARG A 19 -4.16 18.37 0.97
CA ARG A 19 -3.00 18.75 0.15
C ARG A 19 -1.86 17.74 0.36
N ASN A 20 -1.32 17.22 -0.72
CA ASN A 20 -0.22 16.26 -0.67
C ASN A 20 1.15 16.98 -0.65
N HIS A 21 1.55 17.46 0.53
CA HIS A 21 2.91 18.00 0.78
C HIS A 21 3.39 17.56 2.17
N PRO A 22 4.70 17.38 2.36
CA PRO A 22 5.27 17.00 3.65
C PRO A 22 4.95 18.03 4.74
N ARG A 23 4.40 17.54 5.87
CA ARG A 23 4.02 18.39 7.01
C ARG A 23 3.95 17.61 8.31
N GLN A 24 3.89 18.30 9.42
CA GLN A 24 3.48 17.72 10.69
C GLN A 24 1.96 17.59 10.71
N VAL A 25 1.48 16.39 11.01
CA VAL A 25 0.04 16.07 11.15
C VAL A 25 -0.23 15.81 12.62
N THR A 26 -1.19 16.50 13.19
CA THR A 26 -1.58 16.38 14.60
C THR A 26 -3.05 16.02 14.73
N GLY A 27 -3.37 15.18 15.71
CA GLY A 27 -4.76 14.79 15.99
C GLY A 27 -5.37 13.84 14.94
N ALA A 28 -4.58 13.29 14.03
CA ALA A 28 -5.04 12.36 13.01
C ALA A 28 -4.10 11.13 12.93
N LEU A 29 -4.66 10.00 12.53
CA LEU A 29 -3.95 8.74 12.35
C LEU A 29 -3.71 8.38 10.87
N TRP A 30 -4.33 9.10 9.96
CA TRP A 30 -4.17 8.94 8.52
C TRP A 30 -4.44 10.26 7.79
N SER A 31 -3.88 10.40 6.60
CA SER A 31 -4.17 11.50 5.68
C SER A 31 -4.67 10.95 4.34
N PRO A 32 -5.70 11.56 3.72
CA PRO A 32 -6.12 11.19 2.39
C PRO A 32 -5.01 11.52 1.39
N VAL A 33 -4.66 10.58 0.53
CA VAL A 33 -3.64 10.77 -0.50
C VAL A 33 -3.89 9.82 -1.67
N ALA A 34 -3.80 10.32 -2.90
CA ALA A 34 -3.85 9.49 -4.09
C ALA A 34 -2.45 9.06 -4.52
N PRO A 35 -2.28 7.83 -5.03
CA PRO A 35 -1.04 7.41 -5.66
C PRO A 35 -0.67 8.33 -6.83
N THR A 36 0.61 8.47 -7.08
CA THR A 36 1.12 9.15 -8.28
C THR A 36 1.13 8.18 -9.45
N PRO A 37 0.41 8.46 -10.54
CA PRO A 37 0.36 7.59 -11.70
C PRO A 37 1.75 7.29 -12.29
N VAL A 38 1.86 6.15 -12.96
CA VAL A 38 3.07 5.68 -13.63
C VAL A 38 2.84 5.50 -15.13
N ALA A 39 3.92 5.58 -15.93
CA ALA A 39 3.82 5.71 -17.38
C ALA A 39 3.36 4.42 -18.07
N LYS A 40 3.93 3.26 -17.70
CA LYS A 40 3.69 1.99 -18.39
C LYS A 40 3.76 0.82 -17.42
N PRO A 41 2.72 0.62 -16.57
CA PRO A 41 2.73 -0.46 -15.59
C PRO A 41 2.71 -1.82 -16.27
N GLN A 42 3.47 -2.78 -15.69
CA GLN A 42 3.46 -4.17 -16.09
C GLN A 42 3.54 -5.05 -14.86
N LEU A 43 2.69 -6.08 -14.77
CA LEU A 43 2.79 -7.09 -13.73
C LEU A 43 4.04 -7.92 -13.95
N ILE A 44 4.93 -7.97 -12.95
CA ILE A 44 6.18 -8.73 -12.96
C ILE A 44 5.99 -10.09 -12.27
N ALA A 45 5.30 -10.09 -11.13
CA ALA A 45 5.05 -11.27 -10.34
C ALA A 45 3.80 -11.09 -9.48
N CYS A 46 3.17 -12.22 -9.10
CA CYS A 46 2.12 -12.25 -8.09
C CYS A 46 2.32 -13.47 -7.15
N SER A 47 1.85 -13.35 -5.92
CA SER A 47 1.70 -14.48 -5.00
C SER A 47 0.34 -15.11 -5.22
N GLN A 48 0.31 -16.31 -5.82
CA GLN A 48 -0.94 -17.05 -6.07
C GLN A 48 -1.64 -17.41 -4.76
N GLU A 49 -0.88 -17.74 -3.73
CA GLU A 49 -1.42 -18.02 -2.40
C GLU A 49 -2.13 -16.80 -1.81
N MET A 50 -1.48 -15.62 -1.87
CA MET A 50 -2.09 -14.41 -1.34
C MET A 50 -3.29 -13.95 -2.18
N ALA A 51 -3.24 -14.11 -3.49
CA ALA A 51 -4.37 -13.87 -4.38
C ALA A 51 -5.56 -14.78 -4.01
N GLY A 52 -5.32 -16.07 -3.84
CA GLY A 52 -6.34 -17.04 -3.43
C GLY A 52 -6.97 -16.71 -2.07
N LEU A 53 -6.20 -16.23 -1.09
CA LEU A 53 -6.74 -15.77 0.20
C LEU A 53 -7.72 -14.60 0.02
N LEU A 54 -7.48 -13.74 -0.94
CA LEU A 54 -8.36 -12.62 -1.31
C LEU A 54 -9.51 -13.03 -2.24
N GLY A 55 -9.57 -14.29 -2.67
CA GLY A 55 -10.54 -14.77 -3.64
C GLY A 55 -10.30 -14.25 -5.06
N LEU A 56 -9.05 -14.01 -5.41
CA LEU A 56 -8.58 -13.54 -6.71
C LEU A 56 -7.73 -14.60 -7.39
N GLU A 57 -7.72 -14.59 -8.71
CA GLU A 57 -6.82 -15.37 -9.55
C GLU A 57 -5.77 -14.47 -10.21
N GLU A 58 -4.71 -15.05 -10.75
CA GLU A 58 -3.66 -14.30 -11.46
C GLU A 58 -4.22 -13.50 -12.64
N GLN A 59 -5.19 -14.05 -13.33
CA GLN A 59 -5.88 -13.38 -14.44
C GLN A 59 -6.67 -12.14 -13.99
N ASP A 60 -7.21 -12.14 -12.77
CA ASP A 60 -7.85 -10.94 -12.20
C ASP A 60 -6.81 -9.85 -12.00
N LEU A 61 -5.68 -10.19 -11.37
CA LEU A 61 -4.59 -9.25 -11.05
C LEU A 61 -3.91 -8.67 -12.30
N SER A 62 -3.94 -9.40 -13.42
CA SER A 62 -3.42 -8.94 -14.72
C SER A 62 -4.44 -8.20 -15.57
N SER A 63 -5.71 -8.13 -15.15
CA SER A 63 -6.72 -7.35 -15.85
C SER A 63 -6.39 -5.85 -15.87
N PRO A 64 -6.81 -5.09 -16.90
CA PRO A 64 -6.52 -3.66 -16.99
C PRO A 64 -6.95 -2.87 -15.74
N GLU A 65 -8.09 -3.21 -15.16
CA GLU A 65 -8.65 -2.54 -13.99
C GLU A 65 -7.81 -2.79 -12.73
N TRP A 66 -7.43 -4.06 -12.48
CA TRP A 66 -6.58 -4.40 -11.35
C TRP A 66 -5.16 -3.87 -11.53
N LEU A 67 -4.60 -4.00 -12.73
CA LEU A 67 -3.26 -3.46 -13.00
C LEU A 67 -3.21 -1.94 -12.81
N ALA A 68 -4.26 -1.22 -13.20
CA ALA A 68 -4.37 0.21 -12.93
C ALA A 68 -4.40 0.49 -11.42
N ALA A 69 -5.18 -0.26 -10.64
CA ALA A 69 -5.23 -0.08 -9.18
C ALA A 69 -3.90 -0.43 -8.51
N LEU A 70 -3.29 -1.57 -8.86
CA LEU A 70 -2.04 -2.06 -8.29
C LEU A 70 -0.81 -1.24 -8.69
N SER A 71 -0.91 -0.42 -9.73
CA SER A 71 0.13 0.53 -10.15
C SER A 71 -0.08 1.95 -9.62
N GLY A 72 -1.26 2.24 -9.04
CA GLY A 72 -1.64 3.57 -8.61
C GLY A 72 -2.22 4.46 -9.71
N ASN A 73 -2.52 3.91 -10.90
CA ASN A 73 -3.10 4.63 -12.03
C ASN A 73 -4.64 4.71 -11.96
N GLY A 74 -5.24 3.98 -11.04
CA GLY A 74 -6.69 3.96 -10.86
C GLY A 74 -7.09 3.44 -9.48
N VAL A 75 -8.40 3.40 -9.24
CA VAL A 75 -9.00 2.84 -8.03
C VAL A 75 -10.18 1.95 -8.42
N LEU A 76 -10.35 0.83 -7.75
CA LEU A 76 -11.52 -0.01 -7.91
C LEU A 76 -12.68 0.49 -7.02
N PRO A 77 -13.93 0.15 -7.36
CA PRO A 77 -15.08 0.51 -6.54
C PRO A 77 -14.91 0.06 -5.07
N GLY A 78 -15.10 1.00 -4.16
CA GLY A 78 -14.96 0.79 -2.72
C GLY A 78 -13.54 1.03 -2.18
N MET A 79 -12.53 1.16 -3.00
CA MET A 79 -11.20 1.58 -2.54
C MET A 79 -11.22 3.00 -1.99
N GLN A 80 -10.47 3.23 -0.93
CA GLN A 80 -10.28 4.54 -0.31
C GLN A 80 -8.81 4.71 0.03
N THR A 81 -8.15 5.65 -0.65
CA THR A 81 -6.68 5.75 -0.57
C THR A 81 -6.23 6.70 0.54
N TYR A 82 -5.25 6.24 1.32
CA TYR A 82 -4.69 7.00 2.44
C TYR A 82 -3.27 6.57 2.76
N ALA A 83 -2.57 7.40 3.55
CA ALA A 83 -1.30 7.07 4.19
C ALA A 83 -1.45 7.21 5.70
N THR A 84 -0.82 6.32 6.48
CA THR A 84 -0.94 6.35 7.95
C THR A 84 0.09 7.26 8.59
N CYS A 85 -0.34 7.90 9.69
CA CYS A 85 0.48 8.73 10.56
C CYS A 85 0.85 7.93 11.81
N TYR A 86 2.12 7.72 12.04
CA TYR A 86 2.61 7.02 13.24
C TYR A 86 3.95 7.60 13.70
N GLY A 87 4.29 7.35 14.96
CA GLY A 87 5.60 7.63 15.52
C GLY A 87 6.44 6.36 15.63
N GLY A 88 7.74 6.49 15.77
CA GLY A 88 8.58 5.32 15.89
C GLY A 88 10.04 5.63 16.19
N HIS A 89 10.81 4.56 16.44
CA HIS A 89 12.24 4.61 16.64
C HIS A 89 12.99 4.34 15.34
N GLN A 90 14.04 5.11 15.09
CA GLN A 90 15.00 4.86 14.02
C GLN A 90 16.42 5.06 14.56
N PHE A 91 17.30 4.12 14.25
CA PHE A 91 18.72 4.17 14.66
C PHE A 91 18.93 4.40 16.17
N GLY A 92 18.10 3.74 16.99
CA GLY A 92 18.18 3.84 18.44
C GLY A 92 17.58 5.10 19.07
N SER A 93 17.01 6.00 18.28
CA SER A 93 16.41 7.24 18.74
C SER A 93 14.91 7.34 18.39
N TRP A 94 14.14 8.00 19.25
CA TRP A 94 12.75 8.32 18.95
C TRP A 94 12.66 9.39 17.85
N ALA A 95 12.19 9.00 16.68
CA ALA A 95 12.14 9.87 15.49
C ALA A 95 10.90 10.76 15.40
N ARG A 96 10.04 10.73 16.42
CA ARG A 96 8.74 11.45 16.43
C ARG A 96 7.83 10.96 15.31
N GLN A 97 7.23 11.88 14.54
CA GLN A 97 6.40 11.51 13.39
C GLN A 97 7.23 10.85 12.30
N LEU A 98 6.83 9.67 11.92
CA LEU A 98 7.32 8.94 10.74
C LEU A 98 6.22 8.91 9.66
N GLY A 99 5.28 7.98 9.75
CA GLY A 99 4.24 7.79 8.77
C GLY A 99 4.69 7.10 7.48
N ASP A 100 3.75 6.82 6.60
CA ASP A 100 3.96 6.14 5.32
C ASP A 100 4.50 7.11 4.26
N GLY A 101 5.81 7.36 4.25
CA GLY A 101 6.45 8.36 3.38
C GLY A 101 6.48 8.00 1.89
N ARG A 102 6.18 6.76 1.50
CA ARG A 102 6.09 6.27 0.11
C ARG A 102 5.15 5.08 -0.03
N ALA A 103 4.35 4.81 0.97
CA ALA A 103 3.36 3.76 0.93
C ALA A 103 1.97 4.38 1.00
N ILE A 104 1.04 3.86 0.22
CA ILE A 104 -0.32 4.35 0.14
C ILE A 104 -1.25 3.15 0.18
N PHE A 105 -2.14 3.13 1.14
CA PHE A 105 -3.19 2.12 1.22
C PHE A 105 -4.23 2.37 0.13
N LEU A 106 -4.74 1.27 -0.41
CA LEU A 106 -5.88 1.27 -1.35
C LEU A 106 -7.21 1.07 -0.62
N GLY A 107 -7.14 0.62 0.62
CA GLY A 107 -8.29 0.34 1.45
C GLY A 107 -8.21 -1.01 2.15
N GLU A 108 -9.20 -1.29 2.97
CA GLU A 108 -9.36 -2.53 3.73
C GLU A 108 -10.35 -3.46 3.01
N ALA A 109 -9.84 -4.57 2.50
CA ALA A 109 -10.62 -5.59 1.81
C ALA A 109 -11.07 -6.68 2.77
N ILE A 110 -12.23 -7.27 2.50
CA ILE A 110 -12.76 -8.44 3.19
C ILE A 110 -12.66 -9.64 2.26
N ALA A 111 -11.85 -10.60 2.65
CA ALA A 111 -11.67 -11.87 1.96
C ALA A 111 -12.94 -12.76 2.04
N PRO A 112 -13.08 -13.78 1.18
CA PRO A 112 -14.19 -14.75 1.26
C PRO A 112 -14.28 -15.46 2.61
N SER A 113 -13.17 -15.64 3.31
CA SER A 113 -13.11 -16.19 4.68
C SER A 113 -13.67 -15.25 5.76
N GLY A 114 -13.94 -13.99 5.44
CA GLY A 114 -14.28 -12.93 6.38
C GLY A 114 -13.09 -12.23 7.01
N GLN A 115 -11.87 -12.68 6.73
CA GLN A 115 -10.64 -12.01 7.17
C GLN A 115 -10.50 -10.64 6.48
N ARG A 116 -9.87 -9.71 7.20
CA ARG A 116 -9.61 -8.35 6.72
C ARG A 116 -8.16 -8.20 6.32
N PHE A 117 -7.94 -7.57 5.18
CA PHE A 117 -6.62 -7.27 4.64
C PHE A 117 -6.56 -5.81 4.19
N GLU A 118 -5.59 -5.08 4.66
CA GLU A 118 -5.26 -3.77 4.10
C GLU A 118 -4.37 -3.97 2.86
N LEU A 119 -4.82 -3.45 1.73
CA LEU A 119 -4.03 -3.44 0.50
C LEU A 119 -3.19 -2.16 0.48
N GLN A 120 -1.88 -2.30 0.34
CA GLN A 120 -0.95 -1.17 0.36
C GLN A 120 -0.01 -1.22 -0.84
N LEU A 121 0.13 -0.09 -1.52
CA LEU A 121 1.17 0.13 -2.52
C LEU A 121 2.44 0.65 -1.85
N LYS A 122 3.60 0.10 -2.22
CA LYS A 122 4.92 0.57 -1.80
C LYS A 122 5.66 1.18 -2.97
N GLY A 123 6.09 2.42 -2.82
CA GLY A 123 6.67 3.20 -3.93
C GLY A 123 5.63 3.94 -4.77
N ALA A 124 4.47 4.22 -4.20
CA ALA A 124 3.31 4.80 -4.90
C ALA A 124 3.39 6.32 -5.11
N GLY A 125 4.50 6.94 -4.78
CA GLY A 125 4.70 8.38 -4.86
C GLY A 125 4.78 9.06 -3.48
N PRO A 126 4.92 10.39 -3.45
CA PRO A 126 5.02 11.16 -2.23
C PRO A 126 3.70 11.16 -1.44
N THR A 127 3.83 11.34 -0.13
CA THR A 127 2.72 11.46 0.83
C THR A 127 2.98 12.64 1.77
N PRO A 128 2.04 13.05 2.62
CA PRO A 128 2.28 14.05 3.66
C PRO A 128 3.41 13.70 4.64
N TYR A 129 3.82 12.44 4.70
CA TYR A 129 4.88 11.91 5.57
C TYR A 129 6.20 11.67 4.84
N SER A 130 6.28 12.01 3.57
CA SER A 130 7.52 11.91 2.78
C SER A 130 8.60 12.82 3.33
N ARG A 131 9.85 12.38 3.20
CA ARG A 131 11.02 13.20 3.47
C ARG A 131 11.39 13.99 2.20
N ARG A 132 12.60 13.84 1.69
CA ARG A 132 13.11 14.57 0.51
C ARG A 132 13.23 13.69 -0.75
N ALA A 133 12.44 12.62 -0.85
CA ALA A 133 12.48 11.67 -1.95
C ALA A 133 11.18 11.71 -2.76
N ASP A 134 11.22 11.15 -3.97
CA ASP A 134 10.11 11.09 -4.92
C ASP A 134 8.98 10.11 -4.54
N GLY A 135 9.16 9.37 -3.44
CA GLY A 135 8.19 8.37 -3.00
C GLY A 135 8.21 7.07 -3.80
N ARG A 136 9.16 6.90 -4.73
CA ARG A 136 9.31 5.67 -5.53
C ARG A 136 10.12 4.60 -4.80
N ALA A 137 10.03 3.37 -5.27
CA ALA A 137 10.82 2.23 -4.82
C ALA A 137 11.56 1.60 -6.00
N VAL A 138 12.88 1.44 -5.88
CA VAL A 138 13.68 0.83 -6.94
C VAL A 138 13.39 -0.66 -7.05
N LEU A 139 13.35 -1.20 -8.27
CA LEU A 139 12.94 -2.57 -8.57
C LEU A 139 13.71 -3.61 -7.76
N ARG A 140 15.05 -3.51 -7.65
CA ARG A 140 15.86 -4.45 -6.86
C ARG A 140 15.45 -4.54 -5.38
N SER A 141 15.02 -3.42 -4.81
CA SER A 141 14.54 -3.37 -3.43
C SER A 141 13.16 -4.00 -3.31
N SER A 142 12.29 -3.75 -4.28
CA SER A 142 10.94 -4.29 -4.32
C SER A 142 10.94 -5.81 -4.54
N ILE A 143 11.83 -6.34 -5.40
CA ILE A 143 12.04 -7.78 -5.56
C ILE A 143 12.47 -8.41 -4.22
N ARG A 144 13.45 -7.80 -3.53
CA ARG A 144 13.90 -8.30 -2.23
C ARG A 144 12.78 -8.28 -1.19
N GLU A 145 12.01 -7.20 -1.12
CA GLU A 145 10.89 -7.06 -0.18
C GLU A 145 9.80 -8.10 -0.46
N PHE A 146 9.46 -8.32 -1.74
CA PHE A 146 8.53 -9.36 -2.17
C PHE A 146 8.97 -10.76 -1.71
N LEU A 147 10.20 -11.16 -2.07
CA LEU A 147 10.72 -12.48 -1.75
C LEU A 147 10.90 -12.68 -0.24
N CYS A 148 11.44 -11.68 0.47
CA CYS A 148 11.69 -11.81 1.89
C CYS A 148 10.40 -11.85 2.71
N SER A 149 9.36 -11.10 2.36
CA SER A 149 8.09 -11.14 3.08
C SER A 149 7.42 -12.52 2.96
N GLU A 150 7.40 -13.11 1.78
CA GLU A 150 6.87 -14.46 1.57
C GLU A 150 7.74 -15.52 2.29
N ALA A 151 9.07 -15.43 2.20
CA ALA A 151 9.96 -16.32 2.93
C ALA A 151 9.74 -16.24 4.46
N MET A 152 9.62 -15.06 5.02
CA MET A 152 9.36 -14.88 6.46
C MET A 152 8.01 -15.46 6.87
N HIS A 153 6.97 -15.29 6.05
CA HIS A 153 5.68 -15.93 6.29
C HIS A 153 5.81 -17.46 6.39
N HIS A 154 6.47 -18.11 5.41
CA HIS A 154 6.66 -19.55 5.39
C HIS A 154 7.57 -20.07 6.51
N LEU A 155 8.40 -19.21 7.08
CA LEU A 155 9.19 -19.50 8.29
C LEU A 155 8.39 -19.30 9.59
N GLY A 156 7.11 -18.92 9.52
CA GLY A 156 6.26 -18.69 10.66
C GLY A 156 6.48 -17.36 11.38
N VAL A 157 7.16 -16.41 10.75
CA VAL A 157 7.38 -15.06 11.29
C VAL A 157 6.24 -14.15 10.84
N PRO A 158 5.50 -13.51 11.76
CA PRO A 158 4.47 -12.53 11.41
C PRO A 158 5.05 -11.41 10.54
N THR A 159 4.46 -11.20 9.39
CA THR A 159 4.93 -10.22 8.40
C THR A 159 3.79 -9.74 7.51
N THR A 160 3.97 -8.61 6.84
CA THR A 160 3.12 -8.25 5.69
C THR A 160 3.36 -9.24 4.55
N ARG A 161 2.32 -9.54 3.79
CA ARG A 161 2.39 -10.46 2.65
C ARG A 161 2.51 -9.66 1.35
N ALA A 162 3.34 -10.13 0.43
CA ALA A 162 3.39 -9.57 -0.91
C ALA A 162 2.26 -10.14 -1.77
N LEU A 163 1.50 -9.28 -2.44
CA LEU A 163 0.47 -9.70 -3.41
C LEU A 163 1.02 -9.63 -4.84
N THR A 164 1.55 -8.48 -5.23
CA THR A 164 2.06 -8.25 -6.59
C THR A 164 3.34 -7.44 -6.58
N LEU A 165 4.12 -7.62 -7.64
CA LEU A 165 5.23 -6.75 -8.02
C LEU A 165 4.92 -6.17 -9.40
N VAL A 166 4.89 -4.85 -9.50
CA VAL A 166 4.55 -4.12 -10.74
C VAL A 166 5.71 -3.19 -11.10
N SER A 167 6.13 -3.19 -12.36
CA SER A 167 7.05 -2.18 -12.88
C SER A 167 6.31 -0.93 -13.32
N THR A 168 6.97 0.21 -13.31
CA THR A 168 6.37 1.52 -13.64
C THR A 168 6.56 1.93 -15.10
N GLY A 169 7.58 1.38 -15.75
CA GLY A 169 8.00 1.79 -17.10
C GLY A 169 8.83 3.08 -17.10
N GLU A 170 9.36 3.47 -15.94
CA GLU A 170 10.23 4.63 -15.72
C GLU A 170 11.64 4.19 -15.33
#